data_2540a16cf49914419cf6ce202a1d74e6
#
_entry.id   2540a16cf49914419cf6ce202a1d74e6
#
_cell.length_a   1.000
_cell.length_b   1.000
_cell.length_c   1.000
_cell.angle_alpha   90.00
_cell.angle_beta   90.00
_cell.angle_gamma   90.00
#
_symmetry.space_group_name_H-M   'P 1'
#
loop_
_entity.id
_entity.type
_entity.pdbx_description
1 polymer ?
#
loop_
_entity_poly.entity_id
_entity_poly.type
_entity_poly.pdbx_seq_one_letter_code
_entity_poly.pdbx_strand_id
1 'polypeptide(L)'
;MSQHVSVIDYEPIWAERYEEEASVIHKILGDNCVAIYHIGSTSVPGLAAKPIIDIMAVVRSLEAVDAAVDVFSAIGYEYLGEFGIVGRRYLRKGGDERTHQIHIFQMNDWNNIGRHLAFRDYMRTHEAERRQYAELKTKLAQKFPYDIEGYCDGKESFVREIERIAQSQFDEIWEKMYIAARKVQGNRAISSLIEVGGVSAALLTKKGNIYVGVCIDTACSLGMCAERNAIANMITNGEHDICRLVAVGRDGKAIPPCGACREFMTQLMPENYCSIEIMLDHENRRIATLGELTPEWWI
;
A
#
# COMPACT_ATOMS: atom_id res chain seq x y z
N MET A 1 -15.66 1.07 -32.57
CA MET A 1 -16.56 2.11 -32.01
C MET A 1 -15.89 2.67 -30.77
N SER A 2 -15.93 3.96 -30.50
CA SER A 2 -15.30 4.53 -29.29
C SER A 2 -16.10 4.10 -28.05
N GLN A 3 -15.38 3.70 -27.00
CA GLN A 3 -15.96 3.28 -25.71
C GLN A 3 -16.89 4.39 -25.16
N HIS A 4 -18.14 4.04 -24.81
CA HIS A 4 -19.03 4.97 -24.12
C HIS A 4 -18.53 5.23 -22.68
N VAL A 5 -18.35 6.49 -22.34
CA VAL A 5 -17.93 6.93 -21.00
C VAL A 5 -19.15 7.05 -20.11
N SER A 6 -19.41 6.02 -19.29
CA SER A 6 -20.50 6.03 -18.29
C SER A 6 -19.93 6.12 -16.88
N VAL A 7 -20.38 7.10 -16.11
CA VAL A 7 -20.06 7.25 -14.68
C VAL A 7 -21.34 6.97 -13.90
N ILE A 8 -21.30 5.99 -13.01
CA ILE A 8 -22.43 5.56 -12.17
C ILE A 8 -22.06 5.71 -10.69
N ASP A 9 -23.07 5.72 -9.83
CA ASP A 9 -22.86 5.73 -8.39
C ASP A 9 -22.09 4.51 -7.91
N TYR A 10 -21.48 4.61 -6.74
CA TYR A 10 -20.72 3.52 -6.15
C TYR A 10 -21.57 2.28 -5.92
N GLU A 11 -21.08 1.15 -6.37
CA GLU A 11 -21.72 -0.16 -6.17
C GLU A 11 -20.84 -1.07 -5.29
N PRO A 12 -21.34 -1.60 -4.16
CA PRO A 12 -20.58 -2.53 -3.28
C PRO A 12 -20.04 -3.77 -4.00
N ILE A 13 -20.71 -4.22 -5.06
CA ILE A 13 -20.28 -5.37 -5.88
C ILE A 13 -18.87 -5.18 -6.48
N TRP A 14 -18.37 -3.95 -6.58
CA TRP A 14 -17.02 -3.72 -7.11
C TRP A 14 -15.92 -4.29 -6.21
N ALA A 15 -16.14 -4.30 -4.90
CA ALA A 15 -15.21 -4.94 -3.97
C ALA A 15 -15.19 -6.47 -4.18
N GLU A 16 -16.36 -7.11 -4.36
CA GLU A 16 -16.47 -8.54 -4.62
C GLU A 16 -15.80 -8.92 -5.94
N ARG A 17 -16.07 -8.16 -7.02
CA ARG A 17 -15.43 -8.36 -8.33
C ARG A 17 -13.92 -8.20 -8.28
N TYR A 18 -13.43 -7.27 -7.45
CA TYR A 18 -12.00 -7.13 -7.21
C TYR A 18 -11.43 -8.39 -6.56
N GLU A 19 -12.04 -8.90 -5.48
CA GLU A 19 -11.53 -10.08 -4.76
C GLU A 19 -11.50 -11.33 -5.67
N GLU A 20 -12.55 -11.54 -6.45
CA GLU A 20 -12.61 -12.63 -7.43
C GLU A 20 -11.46 -12.54 -8.44
N GLU A 21 -11.29 -11.38 -9.08
CA GLU A 21 -10.26 -11.19 -10.11
C GLU A 21 -8.85 -11.18 -9.51
N ALA A 22 -8.64 -10.58 -8.33
CA ALA A 22 -7.38 -10.60 -7.60
C ALA A 22 -6.92 -12.03 -7.29
N SER A 23 -7.83 -12.90 -6.90
CA SER A 23 -7.55 -14.33 -6.68
C SER A 23 -7.04 -15.03 -7.94
N VAL A 24 -7.64 -14.71 -9.10
CA VAL A 24 -7.21 -15.27 -10.40
C VAL A 24 -5.81 -14.75 -10.76
N ILE A 25 -5.59 -13.44 -10.63
CA ILE A 25 -4.30 -12.80 -10.93
C ILE A 25 -3.21 -13.37 -10.01
N HIS A 26 -3.49 -13.52 -8.72
CA HIS A 26 -2.55 -14.11 -7.76
C HIS A 26 -2.13 -15.53 -8.17
N LYS A 27 -3.07 -16.36 -8.63
CA LYS A 27 -2.77 -17.73 -9.13
C LYS A 27 -1.86 -17.71 -10.36
N ILE A 28 -2.05 -16.76 -11.27
CA ILE A 28 -1.23 -16.64 -12.48
C ILE A 28 0.18 -16.17 -12.12
N LEU A 29 0.30 -15.20 -11.25
CA LEU A 29 1.58 -14.63 -10.84
C LEU A 29 2.36 -15.54 -9.86
N GLY A 30 1.66 -16.42 -9.12
CA GLY A 30 2.27 -17.36 -8.16
C GLY A 30 3.24 -16.65 -7.21
N ASP A 31 4.42 -17.25 -7.00
CA ASP A 31 5.48 -16.74 -6.12
C ASP A 31 6.08 -15.40 -6.58
N ASN A 32 5.80 -14.98 -7.81
CA ASN A 32 6.21 -13.66 -8.30
C ASN A 32 5.32 -12.53 -7.71
N CYS A 33 4.12 -12.85 -7.22
CA CYS A 33 3.21 -11.89 -6.63
C CYS A 33 3.62 -11.56 -5.19
N VAL A 34 3.85 -10.28 -4.91
CA VAL A 34 4.16 -9.77 -3.57
C VAL A 34 2.91 -9.24 -2.89
N ALA A 35 2.10 -8.47 -3.62
CA ALA A 35 0.86 -7.90 -3.13
C ALA A 35 -0.09 -7.58 -4.29
N ILE A 36 -1.40 -7.56 -4.01
CA ILE A 36 -2.43 -7.09 -4.93
C ILE A 36 -3.32 -6.09 -4.20
N TYR A 37 -3.67 -5.00 -4.88
CA TYR A 37 -4.45 -3.91 -4.30
C TYR A 37 -5.60 -3.52 -5.23
N HIS A 38 -6.78 -3.29 -4.65
CA HIS A 38 -7.83 -2.54 -5.31
C HIS A 38 -7.45 -1.06 -5.31
N ILE A 39 -7.31 -0.47 -6.49
CA ILE A 39 -6.96 0.94 -6.68
C ILE A 39 -8.02 1.66 -7.52
N GLY A 40 -7.77 2.91 -7.86
CA GLY A 40 -8.70 3.70 -8.67
C GLY A 40 -10.01 4.03 -7.97
N SER A 41 -10.95 4.57 -8.73
CA SER A 41 -12.20 5.12 -8.16
C SER A 41 -13.14 4.07 -7.61
N THR A 42 -13.16 2.86 -8.18
CA THR A 42 -14.04 1.76 -7.72
C THR A 42 -13.59 1.18 -6.37
N SER A 43 -12.34 1.44 -5.97
CA SER A 43 -11.81 1.04 -4.66
C SER A 43 -12.22 1.98 -3.50
N VAL A 44 -12.89 3.09 -3.81
CA VAL A 44 -13.24 4.13 -2.85
C VAL A 44 -14.74 4.10 -2.57
N PRO A 45 -15.19 3.65 -1.39
CA PRO A 45 -16.61 3.61 -1.05
C PRO A 45 -17.28 4.98 -1.20
N GLY A 46 -18.45 4.99 -1.87
CA GLY A 46 -19.24 6.19 -2.11
C GLY A 46 -18.73 7.09 -3.25
N LEU A 47 -17.69 6.72 -3.99
CA LEU A 47 -17.18 7.49 -5.13
C LEU A 47 -17.81 6.99 -6.45
N ALA A 48 -18.62 7.82 -7.10
CA ALA A 48 -19.12 7.53 -8.44
C ALA A 48 -17.97 7.30 -9.43
N ALA A 49 -18.06 6.26 -10.26
CA ALA A 49 -16.98 5.85 -11.15
C ALA A 49 -17.48 5.21 -12.45
N LYS A 50 -16.61 5.05 -13.43
CA LYS A 50 -16.80 4.05 -14.48
C LYS A 50 -16.75 2.66 -13.83
N PRO A 51 -17.62 1.71 -14.21
CA PRO A 51 -17.66 0.38 -13.60
C PRO A 51 -16.49 -0.51 -14.10
N ILE A 52 -15.28 0.00 -13.95
CA ILE A 52 -14.03 -0.67 -14.33
C ILE A 52 -13.23 -0.89 -13.06
N ILE A 53 -12.88 -2.13 -12.78
CA ILE A 53 -12.08 -2.49 -11.62
C ILE A 53 -10.61 -2.28 -11.95
N ASP A 54 -9.98 -1.33 -11.25
CA ASP A 54 -8.55 -1.06 -11.35
C ASP A 54 -7.80 -1.87 -10.28
N ILE A 55 -6.92 -2.74 -10.73
CA ILE A 55 -6.13 -3.64 -9.87
C ILE A 55 -4.66 -3.26 -10.01
N MET A 56 -3.96 -3.14 -8.89
CA MET A 56 -2.52 -3.00 -8.88
C MET A 56 -1.89 -4.27 -8.31
N ALA A 57 -1.05 -4.94 -9.11
CA ALA A 57 -0.25 -6.06 -8.65
C ALA A 57 1.21 -5.61 -8.49
N VAL A 58 1.81 -5.95 -7.35
CA VAL A 58 3.22 -5.75 -7.06
C VAL A 58 3.94 -7.07 -7.20
N VAL A 59 5.00 -7.09 -8.00
CA VAL A 59 5.72 -8.32 -8.34
C VAL A 59 7.22 -8.22 -8.06
N ARG A 60 7.89 -9.37 -7.94
CA ARG A 60 9.34 -9.45 -7.78
C ARG A 60 10.08 -9.14 -9.08
N SER A 61 9.57 -9.63 -10.22
CA SER A 61 10.16 -9.49 -11.56
C SER A 61 9.09 -9.18 -12.60
N LEU A 62 9.34 -8.14 -13.42
CA LEU A 62 8.50 -7.81 -14.57
C LEU A 62 8.75 -8.77 -15.74
N GLU A 63 9.95 -9.33 -15.88
CA GLU A 63 10.27 -10.34 -16.90
C GLU A 63 9.43 -11.60 -16.71
N ALA A 64 9.16 -11.99 -15.47
CA ALA A 64 8.26 -13.11 -15.18
C ALA A 64 6.80 -12.80 -15.55
N VAL A 65 6.38 -11.53 -15.47
CA VAL A 65 5.07 -11.09 -15.99
C VAL A 65 5.05 -11.16 -17.52
N ASP A 66 6.11 -10.69 -18.18
CA ASP A 66 6.23 -10.74 -19.63
C ASP A 66 6.17 -12.19 -20.15
N ALA A 67 6.74 -13.15 -19.41
CA ALA A 67 6.65 -14.57 -19.72
C ALA A 67 5.24 -15.19 -19.51
N ALA A 68 4.39 -14.55 -18.71
CA ALA A 68 3.03 -15.02 -18.39
C ALA A 68 1.95 -14.39 -19.29
N VAL A 69 2.30 -13.60 -20.31
CA VAL A 69 1.36 -12.85 -21.16
C VAL A 69 0.33 -13.77 -21.82
N ASP A 70 0.73 -14.95 -22.30
CA ASP A 70 -0.18 -15.90 -22.94
C ASP A 70 -1.25 -16.41 -21.95
N VAL A 71 -0.90 -16.58 -20.68
CA VAL A 71 -1.83 -17.02 -19.64
C VAL A 71 -2.86 -15.92 -19.34
N PHE A 72 -2.42 -14.67 -19.26
CA PHE A 72 -3.33 -13.52 -19.13
C PHE A 72 -4.24 -13.37 -20.35
N SER A 73 -3.71 -13.58 -21.55
CA SER A 73 -4.48 -13.54 -22.79
C SER A 73 -5.56 -14.63 -22.84
N ALA A 74 -5.26 -15.83 -22.33
CA ALA A 74 -6.21 -16.93 -22.26
C ALA A 74 -7.44 -16.65 -21.38
N ILE A 75 -7.33 -15.72 -20.42
CA ILE A 75 -8.43 -15.27 -19.56
C ILE A 75 -9.01 -13.91 -19.97
N GLY A 76 -8.69 -13.46 -21.19
CA GLY A 76 -9.30 -12.30 -21.85
C GLY A 76 -8.60 -10.95 -21.59
N TYR A 77 -7.36 -10.95 -21.10
CA TYR A 77 -6.56 -9.73 -20.96
C TYR A 77 -5.76 -9.45 -22.23
N GLU A 78 -5.77 -8.19 -22.63
CA GLU A 78 -4.89 -7.62 -23.64
C GLU A 78 -3.68 -6.98 -22.94
N TYR A 79 -2.47 -7.40 -23.28
CA TYR A 79 -1.23 -6.85 -22.75
C TYR A 79 -0.75 -5.66 -23.57
N LEU A 80 -0.47 -4.53 -22.94
CA LEU A 80 -0.12 -3.25 -23.58
C LEU A 80 1.28 -2.73 -23.19
N GLY A 81 2.10 -3.54 -22.53
CA GLY A 81 3.42 -3.13 -22.06
C GLY A 81 3.33 -1.97 -21.07
N GLU A 82 4.23 -1.03 -21.15
CA GLU A 82 4.31 0.11 -20.23
C GLU A 82 3.16 1.12 -20.37
N PHE A 83 2.61 1.25 -21.55
CA PHE A 83 1.47 2.13 -21.87
C PHE A 83 1.57 3.53 -21.25
N GLY A 84 2.72 4.19 -21.45
CA GLY A 84 2.98 5.57 -21.02
C GLY A 84 3.49 5.77 -19.58
N ILE A 85 3.64 4.71 -18.77
CA ILE A 85 4.29 4.77 -17.45
C ILE A 85 5.48 3.81 -17.45
N VAL A 86 6.68 4.37 -17.36
CA VAL A 86 7.93 3.60 -17.36
C VAL A 86 7.93 2.60 -16.19
N GLY A 87 8.35 1.35 -16.45
CA GLY A 87 8.40 0.29 -15.45
C GLY A 87 7.05 -0.38 -15.14
N ARG A 88 5.94 0.06 -15.79
CA ARG A 88 4.64 -0.59 -15.63
C ARG A 88 4.44 -1.73 -16.63
N ARG A 89 3.66 -2.75 -16.23
CA ARG A 89 2.96 -3.63 -17.17
C ARG A 89 1.46 -3.39 -17.04
N TYR A 90 0.84 -2.97 -18.15
CA TYR A 90 -0.57 -2.63 -18.17
C TYR A 90 -1.36 -3.64 -18.99
N LEU A 91 -2.41 -4.18 -18.39
CA LEU A 91 -3.31 -5.11 -19.02
C LEU A 91 -4.76 -4.63 -18.87
N ARG A 92 -5.60 -4.92 -19.85
CA ARG A 92 -7.03 -4.61 -19.82
C ARG A 92 -7.87 -5.76 -20.30
N LYS A 93 -9.09 -5.90 -19.77
CA LYS A 93 -10.04 -6.96 -20.08
C LYS A 93 -11.37 -6.36 -20.55
N GLY A 94 -11.99 -6.99 -21.55
CA GLY A 94 -13.32 -6.62 -22.05
C GLY A 94 -13.33 -5.71 -23.29
N GLY A 95 -12.18 -5.40 -23.89
CA GLY A 95 -12.12 -4.60 -25.12
C GLY A 95 -12.82 -3.24 -25.01
N ASP A 96 -13.84 -3.00 -25.84
CA ASP A 96 -14.66 -1.78 -25.82
C ASP A 96 -15.62 -1.74 -24.60
N GLU A 97 -16.07 -2.89 -24.11
CA GLU A 97 -16.84 -3.05 -22.87
C GLU A 97 -15.90 -3.41 -21.69
N ARG A 98 -14.96 -2.53 -21.42
CA ARG A 98 -13.90 -2.74 -20.44
C ARG A 98 -14.45 -3.01 -19.04
N THR A 99 -13.97 -4.10 -18.42
CA THR A 99 -14.40 -4.49 -17.07
C THR A 99 -13.29 -4.37 -16.04
N HIS A 100 -12.03 -4.69 -16.42
CA HIS A 100 -10.88 -4.69 -15.52
C HIS A 100 -9.65 -4.06 -16.18
N GLN A 101 -8.81 -3.48 -15.35
CA GLN A 101 -7.49 -2.97 -15.71
C GLN A 101 -6.48 -3.42 -14.65
N ILE A 102 -5.32 -3.92 -15.09
CA ILE A 102 -4.24 -4.32 -14.19
C ILE A 102 -3.04 -3.41 -14.43
N HIS A 103 -2.55 -2.81 -13.37
CA HIS A 103 -1.30 -2.07 -13.30
C HIS A 103 -0.30 -2.91 -12.53
N ILE A 104 0.73 -3.44 -13.19
CA ILE A 104 1.75 -4.25 -12.53
C ILE A 104 3.02 -3.46 -12.42
N PHE A 105 3.57 -3.38 -11.20
CA PHE A 105 4.82 -2.71 -10.89
C PHE A 105 5.76 -3.66 -10.16
N GLN A 106 7.05 -3.48 -10.38
CA GLN A 106 8.05 -4.20 -9.59
C GLN A 106 8.10 -3.64 -8.17
N MET A 107 8.37 -4.48 -7.18
CA MET A 107 8.30 -4.17 -5.75
C MET A 107 9.20 -3.02 -5.27
N ASN A 108 10.16 -2.59 -6.06
CA ASN A 108 11.03 -1.45 -5.78
C ASN A 108 10.58 -0.14 -6.45
N ASP A 109 9.48 -0.15 -7.22
CA ASP A 109 8.90 1.06 -7.84
C ASP A 109 7.94 1.78 -6.89
N TRP A 110 8.47 2.26 -5.76
CA TRP A 110 7.66 2.93 -4.73
C TRP A 110 7.04 4.24 -5.17
N ASN A 111 7.61 4.92 -6.17
CA ASN A 111 7.01 6.14 -6.69
C ASN A 111 5.62 5.85 -7.29
N ASN A 112 5.52 4.85 -8.14
CA ASN A 112 4.26 4.49 -8.77
C ASN A 112 3.31 3.76 -7.80
N ILE A 113 3.81 2.80 -7.01
CA ILE A 113 3.01 2.08 -6.02
C ILE A 113 2.45 3.05 -4.98
N GLY A 114 3.33 3.84 -4.35
CA GLY A 114 2.95 4.80 -3.30
C GLY A 114 1.96 5.86 -3.79
N ARG A 115 2.14 6.39 -4.99
CA ARG A 115 1.22 7.36 -5.61
C ARG A 115 -0.21 6.82 -5.72
N HIS A 116 -0.38 5.60 -6.22
CA HIS A 116 -1.71 4.99 -6.37
C HIS A 116 -2.37 4.71 -5.02
N LEU A 117 -1.59 4.22 -4.05
CA LEU A 117 -2.10 3.95 -2.70
C LEU A 117 -2.44 5.25 -1.97
N ALA A 118 -1.56 6.25 -2.02
CA ALA A 118 -1.79 7.55 -1.40
C ALA A 118 -3.06 8.22 -1.92
N PHE A 119 -3.27 8.23 -3.25
CA PHE A 119 -4.49 8.76 -3.86
C PHE A 119 -5.75 8.02 -3.37
N ARG A 120 -5.73 6.68 -3.38
CA ARG A 120 -6.83 5.85 -2.91
C ARG A 120 -7.19 6.16 -1.45
N ASP A 121 -6.19 6.15 -0.57
CA ASP A 121 -6.38 6.27 0.87
C ASP A 121 -6.80 7.71 1.24
N TYR A 122 -6.28 8.71 0.54
CA TYR A 122 -6.72 10.09 0.64
C TYR A 122 -8.21 10.21 0.30
N MET A 123 -8.62 9.68 -0.86
CA MET A 123 -10.02 9.75 -1.30
C MET A 123 -10.98 8.98 -0.38
N ARG A 124 -10.51 7.94 0.31
CA ARG A 124 -11.32 7.21 1.31
C ARG A 124 -11.61 8.05 2.56
N THR A 125 -10.72 8.94 2.93
CA THR A 125 -10.78 9.71 4.18
C THR A 125 -11.22 11.17 3.99
N HIS A 126 -11.20 11.72 2.76
CA HIS A 126 -11.52 13.11 2.45
C HIS A 126 -12.80 13.23 1.63
N GLU A 127 -13.92 13.38 2.34
CA GLU A 127 -15.26 13.37 1.72
C GLU A 127 -15.50 14.55 0.78
N ALA A 128 -14.98 15.74 1.10
CA ALA A 128 -15.18 16.93 0.28
C ALA A 128 -14.53 16.77 -1.11
N GLU A 129 -13.29 16.33 -1.16
CA GLU A 129 -12.55 16.10 -2.39
C GLU A 129 -13.12 14.90 -3.16
N ARG A 130 -13.59 13.86 -2.46
CA ARG A 130 -14.29 12.74 -3.08
C ARG A 130 -15.56 13.20 -3.80
N ARG A 131 -16.37 14.09 -3.21
CA ARG A 131 -17.55 14.66 -3.86
C ARG A 131 -17.18 15.52 -5.07
N GLN A 132 -16.20 16.41 -4.94
CA GLN A 132 -15.71 17.24 -6.04
C GLN A 132 -15.26 16.39 -7.22
N TYR A 133 -14.52 15.30 -6.95
CA TYR A 133 -14.06 14.40 -7.99
C TYR A 133 -15.21 13.61 -8.66
N ALA A 134 -16.20 13.19 -7.89
CA ALA A 134 -17.40 12.54 -8.42
C ALA A 134 -18.17 13.49 -9.37
N GLU A 135 -18.42 14.73 -8.95
CA GLU A 135 -19.07 15.75 -9.77
C GLU A 135 -18.29 16.08 -11.05
N LEU A 136 -16.96 16.24 -10.93
CA LEU A 136 -16.09 16.47 -12.09
C LEU A 136 -16.22 15.33 -13.11
N LYS A 137 -16.12 14.08 -12.66
CA LYS A 137 -16.24 12.90 -13.54
C LYS A 137 -17.61 12.83 -14.23
N THR A 138 -18.69 13.10 -13.50
CA THR A 138 -20.05 13.11 -14.06
C THR A 138 -20.20 14.17 -15.14
N LYS A 139 -19.71 15.40 -14.88
CA LYS A 139 -19.73 16.50 -15.87
C LYS A 139 -18.90 16.15 -17.12
N LEU A 140 -17.72 15.56 -16.92
CA LEU A 140 -16.85 15.16 -18.03
C LEU A 140 -17.45 14.02 -18.85
N ALA A 141 -18.11 13.04 -18.23
CA ALA A 141 -18.79 11.96 -18.94
C ALA A 141 -19.94 12.49 -19.82
N GLN A 142 -20.69 13.49 -19.33
CA GLN A 142 -21.71 14.16 -20.13
C GLN A 142 -21.13 14.97 -21.29
N LYS A 143 -19.97 15.63 -21.07
CA LYS A 143 -19.31 16.45 -22.09
C LYS A 143 -18.60 15.60 -23.16
N PHE A 144 -18.04 14.48 -22.77
CA PHE A 144 -17.21 13.59 -23.61
C PHE A 144 -17.72 12.14 -23.62
N PRO A 145 -19.00 11.90 -24.02
CA PRO A 145 -19.62 10.58 -23.86
C PRO A 145 -18.95 9.48 -24.73
N TYR A 146 -18.26 9.87 -25.80
CA TYR A 146 -17.56 8.94 -26.73
C TYR A 146 -16.10 9.34 -26.97
N ASP A 147 -15.58 10.28 -26.19
CA ASP A 147 -14.18 10.75 -26.24
C ASP A 147 -13.50 10.46 -24.91
N ILE A 148 -12.85 9.29 -24.85
CA ILE A 148 -12.14 8.84 -23.65
C ILE A 148 -10.91 9.70 -23.35
N GLU A 149 -10.25 10.26 -24.38
CA GLU A 149 -9.09 11.13 -24.21
C GLU A 149 -9.51 12.45 -23.57
N GLY A 150 -10.51 13.13 -24.13
CA GLY A 150 -11.04 14.35 -23.56
C GLY A 150 -11.60 14.18 -22.13
N TYR A 151 -12.18 13.00 -21.82
CA TYR A 151 -12.59 12.67 -20.46
C TYR A 151 -11.37 12.50 -19.53
N CYS A 152 -10.31 11.85 -19.97
CA CYS A 152 -9.11 11.63 -19.16
C CYS A 152 -8.36 12.93 -18.92
N ASP A 153 -8.15 13.74 -19.95
CA ASP A 153 -7.47 15.04 -19.88
C ASP A 153 -8.22 16.01 -18.95
N GLY A 154 -9.56 16.00 -19.02
CA GLY A 154 -10.38 16.88 -18.20
C GLY A 154 -10.27 16.65 -16.69
N LYS A 155 -9.88 15.46 -16.26
CA LYS A 155 -9.67 15.12 -14.83
C LYS A 155 -8.20 15.16 -14.40
N GLU A 156 -7.25 15.25 -15.32
CA GLU A 156 -5.82 15.09 -15.04
C GLU A 156 -5.31 16.10 -14.01
N SER A 157 -5.67 17.39 -14.16
CA SER A 157 -5.21 18.42 -13.24
C SER A 157 -5.70 18.18 -11.79
N PHE A 158 -6.95 17.73 -11.63
CA PHE A 158 -7.50 17.38 -10.33
C PHE A 158 -6.77 16.18 -9.73
N VAL A 159 -6.56 15.13 -10.52
CA VAL A 159 -5.87 13.92 -10.06
C VAL A 159 -4.43 14.25 -9.62
N ARG A 160 -3.69 15.02 -10.41
CA ARG A 160 -2.32 15.43 -10.08
C ARG A 160 -2.25 16.25 -8.79
N GLU A 161 -3.20 17.16 -8.57
CA GLU A 161 -3.23 17.95 -7.33
C GLU A 161 -3.53 17.08 -6.11
N ILE A 162 -4.49 16.16 -6.22
CA ILE A 162 -4.77 15.21 -5.13
C ILE A 162 -3.58 14.27 -4.89
N GLU A 163 -2.93 13.76 -5.95
CA GLU A 163 -1.72 12.95 -5.79
C GLU A 163 -0.62 13.72 -5.05
N ARG A 164 -0.39 14.99 -5.40
CA ARG A 164 0.59 15.84 -4.73
C ARG A 164 0.28 16.03 -3.24
N ILE A 165 -0.97 16.30 -2.90
CA ILE A 165 -1.41 16.47 -1.50
C ILE A 165 -1.33 15.15 -0.74
N ALA A 166 -1.82 14.06 -1.34
CA ALA A 166 -1.83 12.74 -0.74
C ALA A 166 -0.40 12.21 -0.48
N GLN A 167 0.51 12.39 -1.44
CA GLN A 167 1.92 12.04 -1.24
C GLN A 167 2.59 12.88 -0.15
N SER A 168 2.28 14.18 -0.09
CA SER A 168 2.78 15.05 0.97
C SER A 168 2.32 14.58 2.36
N GLN A 169 1.07 14.16 2.49
CA GLN A 169 0.52 13.61 3.74
C GLN A 169 1.11 12.23 4.07
N PHE A 170 1.33 11.39 3.07
CA PHE A 170 1.96 10.09 3.22
C PHE A 170 3.40 10.23 3.74
N ASP A 171 4.18 11.13 3.15
CA ASP A 171 5.54 11.44 3.60
C ASP A 171 5.54 12.05 5.01
N GLU A 172 4.59 12.92 5.33
CA GLU A 172 4.44 13.53 6.65
C GLU A 172 4.16 12.49 7.75
N ILE A 173 3.35 11.46 7.47
CA ILE A 173 3.07 10.39 8.44
C ILE A 173 4.34 9.59 8.75
N TRP A 174 5.11 9.21 7.73
CA TRP A 174 6.37 8.52 7.92
C TRP A 174 7.38 9.36 8.69
N GLU A 175 7.44 10.65 8.40
CA GLU A 175 8.29 11.59 9.13
C GLU A 175 7.87 11.70 10.61
N LYS A 176 6.57 11.82 10.86
CA LYS A 176 6.02 11.83 12.23
C LYS A 176 6.38 10.55 12.99
N MET A 177 6.28 9.39 12.35
CA MET A 177 6.65 8.11 12.96
C MET A 177 8.14 8.03 13.26
N TYR A 178 8.99 8.42 12.29
CA TYR A 178 10.44 8.43 12.48
C TYR A 178 10.84 9.37 13.62
N ILE A 179 10.31 10.58 13.66
CA ILE A 179 10.55 11.55 14.74
C ILE A 179 10.06 10.99 16.08
N ALA A 180 8.89 10.34 16.12
CA ALA A 180 8.37 9.74 17.35
C ALA A 180 9.31 8.63 17.88
N ALA A 181 9.83 7.77 17.00
CA ALA A 181 10.83 6.76 17.35
C ALA A 181 12.13 7.43 17.85
N ARG A 182 12.66 8.42 17.12
CA ARG A 182 13.87 9.16 17.48
C ARG A 182 13.75 9.86 18.84
N LYS A 183 12.57 10.40 19.16
CA LYS A 183 12.32 11.12 20.42
C LYS A 183 12.50 10.24 21.66
N VAL A 184 12.16 8.95 21.57
CA VAL A 184 12.30 8.00 22.69
C VAL A 184 13.62 7.25 22.67
N GLN A 185 14.38 7.36 21.57
CA GLN A 185 15.70 6.76 21.44
C GLN A 185 16.71 7.43 22.39
N GLY A 186 17.55 6.63 22.99
CA GLY A 186 18.62 7.11 23.86
C GLY A 186 19.12 5.97 24.72
N ASN A 187 20.33 5.49 24.41
CA ASN A 187 20.95 4.39 25.18
C ASN A 187 21.19 4.86 26.62
N ARG A 188 20.60 4.15 27.59
CA ARG A 188 20.76 4.47 29.00
C ARG A 188 20.73 3.20 29.86
N ALA A 189 21.56 3.17 30.88
CA ALA A 189 21.52 2.13 31.90
C ALA A 189 20.37 2.44 32.89
N ILE A 190 19.55 1.44 33.17
CA ILE A 190 18.54 1.48 34.23
C ILE A 190 19.12 0.86 35.51
N SER A 191 19.96 -0.16 35.34
CA SER A 191 20.70 -0.82 36.42
C SER A 191 22.01 -1.39 35.86
N SER A 192 22.81 -2.03 36.70
CA SER A 192 24.02 -2.75 36.26
C SER A 192 23.74 -3.95 35.34
N LEU A 193 22.48 -4.36 35.21
CA LEU A 193 22.05 -5.53 34.42
C LEU A 193 21.10 -5.18 33.30
N ILE A 194 20.60 -3.93 33.21
CA ILE A 194 19.58 -3.51 32.23
C ILE A 194 20.01 -2.22 31.56
N GLU A 195 20.15 -2.27 30.24
CA GLU A 195 20.23 -1.10 29.35
C GLU A 195 18.98 -1.00 28.48
N VAL A 196 18.61 0.22 28.09
CA VAL A 196 17.43 0.46 27.24
C VAL A 196 17.71 1.55 26.22
N GLY A 197 16.92 1.56 25.15
CA GLY A 197 16.83 2.69 24.22
C GLY A 197 17.92 2.75 23.15
N GLY A 198 18.79 1.73 23.05
CA GLY A 198 19.73 1.64 21.92
C GLY A 198 19.03 1.55 20.58
N VAL A 199 17.91 0.85 20.52
CA VAL A 199 16.97 0.81 19.40
C VAL A 199 15.63 1.34 19.86
N SER A 200 14.93 2.08 18.99
CA SER A 200 13.57 2.54 19.21
C SER A 200 12.68 2.16 18.03
N ALA A 201 11.38 2.08 18.22
CA ALA A 201 10.43 1.84 17.17
C ALA A 201 9.17 2.70 17.34
N ALA A 202 8.53 3.01 16.22
CA ALA A 202 7.19 3.55 16.18
C ALA A 202 6.33 2.73 15.21
N LEU A 203 5.09 2.48 15.57
CA LEU A 203 4.10 1.87 14.71
C LEU A 203 2.88 2.77 14.57
N LEU A 204 2.21 2.69 13.42
CA LEU A 204 0.94 3.34 13.12
C LEU A 204 -0.14 2.28 13.04
N THR A 205 -1.26 2.54 13.69
CA THR A 205 -2.43 1.66 13.64
C THR A 205 -3.43 2.08 12.56
N LYS A 206 -4.38 1.20 12.22
CA LYS A 206 -5.52 1.53 11.35
C LYS A 206 -6.37 2.71 11.84
N LYS A 207 -6.39 2.95 13.16
CA LYS A 207 -7.08 4.11 13.76
C LYS A 207 -6.30 5.41 13.66
N GLY A 208 -5.06 5.38 13.13
CA GLY A 208 -4.21 6.55 12.98
C GLY A 208 -3.39 6.91 14.22
N ASN A 209 -3.36 6.06 15.24
CA ASN A 209 -2.56 6.28 16.45
C ASN A 209 -1.14 5.77 16.26
N ILE A 210 -0.16 6.53 16.82
CA ILE A 210 1.25 6.16 16.81
C ILE A 210 1.63 5.69 18.21
N TYR A 211 2.17 4.46 18.29
CA TYR A 211 2.72 3.88 19.52
C TYR A 211 4.22 3.70 19.38
N VAL A 212 4.95 3.99 20.44
CA VAL A 212 6.41 3.89 20.46
C VAL A 212 6.89 2.88 21.50
N GLY A 213 8.07 2.32 21.26
CA GLY A 213 8.76 1.42 22.17
C GLY A 213 10.27 1.56 22.03
N VAL A 214 11.00 1.13 23.05
CA VAL A 214 12.46 1.05 23.03
C VAL A 214 12.91 -0.37 23.31
N CYS A 215 14.11 -0.76 22.86
CA CYS A 215 14.66 -2.04 23.25
C CYS A 215 14.99 -2.06 24.75
N ILE A 216 14.86 -3.21 25.35
CA ILE A 216 15.27 -3.52 26.71
C ILE A 216 16.33 -4.63 26.60
N ASP A 217 17.55 -4.31 26.90
CA ASP A 217 18.68 -5.23 26.87
C ASP A 217 19.00 -5.66 28.30
N THR A 218 19.06 -6.97 28.53
CA THR A 218 19.31 -7.55 29.86
C THR A 218 20.56 -8.44 29.82
N ALA A 219 21.12 -8.72 30.98
CA ALA A 219 22.27 -9.63 31.09
C ALA A 219 21.95 -11.09 30.71
N CYS A 220 20.68 -11.40 30.40
CA CYS A 220 20.20 -12.71 29.98
C CYS A 220 19.15 -12.57 28.86
N SER A 221 18.53 -13.67 28.46
CA SER A 221 17.56 -13.75 27.34
C SER A 221 16.18 -13.09 27.58
N LEU A 222 15.99 -12.34 28.67
CA LEU A 222 14.71 -11.67 29.00
C LEU A 222 14.51 -10.37 28.21
N GLY A 223 15.49 -9.93 27.42
CA GLY A 223 15.43 -8.70 26.66
C GLY A 223 14.26 -8.68 25.64
N MET A 224 13.82 -7.47 25.29
CA MET A 224 12.72 -7.25 24.35
C MET A 224 13.11 -6.20 23.31
N CYS A 225 12.87 -6.51 22.02
CA CYS A 225 13.09 -5.54 20.94
C CYS A 225 12.11 -4.38 21.02
N ALA A 226 12.51 -3.24 20.49
CA ALA A 226 11.74 -1.99 20.45
C ALA A 226 10.37 -2.16 19.79
N GLU A 227 10.32 -2.92 18.69
CA GLU A 227 9.09 -3.18 17.94
C GLU A 227 8.07 -3.95 18.79
N ARG A 228 8.49 -5.02 19.47
CA ARG A 228 7.58 -5.78 20.37
C ARG A 228 7.12 -4.92 21.54
N ASN A 229 7.95 -4.02 22.03
CA ASN A 229 7.57 -3.09 23.09
C ASN A 229 6.56 -2.04 22.60
N ALA A 230 6.73 -1.51 21.38
CA ALA A 230 5.73 -0.65 20.74
C ALA A 230 4.39 -1.38 20.53
N ILE A 231 4.44 -2.66 20.12
CA ILE A 231 3.25 -3.51 19.95
C ILE A 231 2.58 -3.76 21.31
N ALA A 232 3.34 -4.04 22.36
CA ALA A 232 2.79 -4.21 23.72
C ALA A 232 2.09 -2.94 24.20
N ASN A 233 2.66 -1.76 23.90
CA ASN A 233 2.04 -0.48 24.18
C ASN A 233 0.73 -0.31 23.41
N MET A 234 0.68 -0.62 22.13
CA MET A 234 -0.53 -0.60 21.31
C MET A 234 -1.62 -1.51 21.89
N ILE A 235 -1.29 -2.77 22.19
CA ILE A 235 -2.23 -3.75 22.75
C ILE A 235 -2.77 -3.28 24.10
N THR A 236 -1.93 -2.71 24.95
CA THR A 236 -2.32 -2.16 26.26
C THR A 236 -3.37 -1.05 26.11
N ASN A 237 -3.33 -0.32 24.99
CA ASN A 237 -4.29 0.73 24.65
C ASN A 237 -5.50 0.22 23.83
N GLY A 238 -5.69 -1.10 23.72
CA GLY A 238 -6.87 -1.70 23.10
C GLY A 238 -6.87 -1.73 21.58
N GLU A 239 -5.68 -1.64 20.96
CA GLU A 239 -5.52 -1.75 19.50
C GLU A 239 -4.64 -2.95 19.14
N HIS A 240 -4.81 -3.47 17.91
CA HIS A 240 -4.08 -4.65 17.44
C HIS A 240 -3.80 -4.67 15.93
N ASP A 241 -4.28 -3.65 15.17
CA ASP A 241 -4.12 -3.56 13.73
C ASP A 241 -2.98 -2.59 13.35
N ILE A 242 -1.83 -3.14 12.95
CA ILE A 242 -0.67 -2.37 12.51
C ILE A 242 -0.80 -2.06 11.01
N CYS A 243 -0.62 -0.80 10.63
CA CYS A 243 -0.47 -0.39 9.23
C CYS A 243 1.00 -0.21 8.84
N ARG A 244 1.78 0.45 9.70
CA ARG A 244 3.16 0.86 9.42
C ARG A 244 4.06 0.67 10.62
N LEU A 245 5.34 0.41 10.35
CA LEU A 245 6.36 0.31 11.39
C LEU A 245 7.69 0.91 10.90
N VAL A 246 8.35 1.65 11.78
CA VAL A 246 9.75 2.05 11.64
C VAL A 246 10.49 1.68 12.92
N ALA A 247 11.64 1.01 12.77
CA ALA A 247 12.61 0.81 13.83
C ALA A 247 13.86 1.62 13.52
N VAL A 248 14.47 2.24 14.55
CA VAL A 248 15.60 3.12 14.40
C VAL A 248 16.76 2.61 15.27
N GLY A 249 17.88 2.34 14.61
CA GLY A 249 19.11 1.85 15.22
C GLY A 249 19.88 2.92 15.99
N ARG A 250 20.95 2.49 16.67
CA ARG A 250 21.81 3.39 17.50
C ARG A 250 22.40 4.56 16.73
N ASP A 251 22.65 4.38 15.44
CA ASP A 251 23.17 5.39 14.52
C ASP A 251 22.11 6.36 13.98
N GLY A 252 20.86 6.19 14.39
CA GLY A 252 19.73 6.98 13.93
C GLY A 252 19.15 6.55 12.59
N LYS A 253 19.64 5.48 11.98
CA LYS A 253 19.12 4.99 10.71
C LYS A 253 17.95 4.02 10.93
N ALA A 254 17.01 4.02 9.97
CA ALA A 254 15.98 3.00 9.94
C ALA A 254 16.60 1.62 9.70
N ILE A 255 16.12 0.62 10.41
CA ILE A 255 16.61 -0.76 10.33
C ILE A 255 15.43 -1.73 10.17
N PRO A 256 15.61 -2.86 9.47
CA PRO A 256 14.58 -3.88 9.39
C PRO A 256 14.31 -4.53 10.75
N PRO A 257 13.07 -4.95 11.04
CA PRO A 257 12.75 -5.72 12.25
C PRO A 257 13.46 -7.08 12.23
N CYS A 258 13.92 -7.54 13.40
CA CYS A 258 14.55 -8.85 13.53
C CYS A 258 13.54 -10.00 13.32
N GLY A 259 14.01 -11.23 13.14
CA GLY A 259 13.16 -12.39 12.89
C GLY A 259 12.07 -12.60 13.96
N ALA A 260 12.40 -12.42 15.25
CA ALA A 260 11.41 -12.53 16.33
C ALA A 260 10.32 -11.46 16.27
N CYS A 261 10.64 -10.23 15.81
CA CYS A 261 9.65 -9.17 15.65
C CYS A 261 8.76 -9.41 14.42
N ARG A 262 9.33 -9.92 13.31
CA ARG A 262 8.55 -10.33 12.13
C ARG A 262 7.57 -11.44 12.49
N GLU A 263 8.03 -12.49 13.15
CA GLU A 263 7.21 -13.60 13.61
C GLU A 263 6.08 -13.11 14.54
N PHE A 264 6.38 -12.19 15.46
CA PHE A 264 5.36 -11.66 16.37
C PHE A 264 4.27 -10.89 15.63
N MET A 265 4.62 -10.08 14.61
CA MET A 265 3.67 -9.35 13.79
C MET A 265 2.83 -10.27 12.90
N THR A 266 3.42 -11.34 12.33
CA THR A 266 2.67 -12.32 11.54
C THR A 266 1.65 -13.06 12.40
N GLN A 267 2.02 -13.48 13.62
CA GLN A 267 1.07 -14.11 14.55
C GLN A 267 -0.01 -13.15 15.07
N LEU A 268 0.31 -11.86 15.21
CA LEU A 268 -0.66 -10.86 15.64
C LEU A 268 -1.75 -10.62 14.58
N MET A 269 -1.38 -10.65 13.29
CA MET A 269 -2.26 -10.33 12.16
C MET A 269 -2.16 -11.40 11.05
N PRO A 270 -2.49 -12.67 11.32
CA PRO A 270 -2.19 -13.79 10.42
C PRO A 270 -2.82 -13.63 9.03
N GLU A 271 -4.00 -13.02 8.94
CA GLU A 271 -4.71 -12.80 7.67
C GLU A 271 -4.22 -11.57 6.89
N ASN A 272 -3.57 -10.61 7.57
CA ASN A 272 -3.26 -9.29 7.00
C ASN A 272 -1.80 -8.85 7.18
N TYR A 273 -0.91 -9.67 7.73
CA TYR A 273 0.49 -9.28 7.99
C TYR A 273 1.22 -8.83 6.73
N CYS A 274 0.90 -9.42 5.59
CA CYS A 274 1.52 -9.07 4.31
C CYS A 274 1.36 -7.59 3.93
N SER A 275 0.35 -6.91 4.47
CA SER A 275 0.08 -5.50 4.17
C SER A 275 0.76 -4.50 5.11
N ILE A 276 1.43 -4.96 6.18
CA ILE A 276 2.15 -4.08 7.10
C ILE A 276 3.36 -3.47 6.39
N GLU A 277 3.39 -2.16 6.26
CA GLU A 277 4.50 -1.44 5.65
C GLU A 277 5.64 -1.22 6.67
N ILE A 278 6.88 -1.52 6.28
CA ILE A 278 8.07 -1.41 7.12
C ILE A 278 9.05 -0.44 6.45
N MET A 279 9.44 0.64 7.14
CA MET A 279 10.48 1.53 6.67
C MET A 279 11.86 0.88 6.90
N LEU A 280 12.61 0.68 5.80
CA LEU A 280 13.95 0.09 5.82
C LEU A 280 15.07 1.12 5.69
N ASP A 281 14.77 2.28 5.09
CA ASP A 281 15.70 3.39 4.92
C ASP A 281 14.91 4.70 4.92
N HIS A 282 15.20 5.57 5.89
CA HIS A 282 14.52 6.85 6.01
C HIS A 282 15.01 7.87 4.97
N GLU A 283 16.31 7.92 4.69
CA GLU A 283 16.93 8.90 3.77
C GLU A 283 16.48 8.65 2.34
N ASN A 284 16.47 7.36 1.91
CA ASN A 284 16.08 6.96 0.56
C ASN A 284 14.60 6.56 0.45
N ARG A 285 13.82 6.78 1.50
CA ARG A 285 12.38 6.45 1.55
C ARG A 285 12.06 5.02 1.14
N ARG A 286 12.96 4.08 1.49
CA ARG A 286 12.79 2.68 1.15
C ARG A 286 11.85 2.01 2.16
N ILE A 287 10.73 1.50 1.63
CA ILE A 287 9.71 0.77 2.38
C ILE A 287 9.59 -0.63 1.78
N ALA A 288 9.31 -1.61 2.59
CA ALA A 288 8.92 -2.96 2.19
C ALA A 288 7.71 -3.39 3.01
N THR A 289 6.96 -4.37 2.53
CA THR A 289 5.89 -4.98 3.33
C THR A 289 6.45 -6.08 4.23
N LEU A 290 5.72 -6.40 5.31
CA LEU A 290 6.11 -7.55 6.14
C LEU A 290 6.04 -8.87 5.36
N GLY A 291 5.12 -8.99 4.40
CA GLY A 291 5.05 -10.15 3.50
C GLY A 291 6.32 -10.32 2.67
N GLU A 292 6.92 -9.24 2.16
CA GLU A 292 8.22 -9.28 1.47
C GLU A 292 9.37 -9.67 2.40
N LEU A 293 9.30 -9.29 3.68
CA LEU A 293 10.30 -9.63 4.67
C LEU A 293 10.10 -11.03 5.29
N THR A 294 8.97 -11.67 5.03
CA THR A 294 8.61 -13.00 5.56
C THR A 294 7.92 -13.82 4.45
N PRO A 295 8.65 -14.12 3.35
CA PRO A 295 8.06 -14.68 2.13
C PRO A 295 7.55 -16.12 2.29
N GLU A 296 8.09 -16.87 3.24
CA GLU A 296 7.76 -18.28 3.48
C GLU A 296 7.45 -18.48 4.97
N TRP A 297 6.28 -17.95 5.39
CA TRP A 297 5.85 -18.18 6.76
C TRP A 297 5.39 -19.62 6.95
N TRP A 298 5.73 -20.21 8.07
CA TRP A 298 5.63 -21.66 8.34
C TRP A 298 4.21 -22.15 8.73
N ILE A 299 3.23 -21.26 8.90
CA ILE A 299 1.82 -21.59 9.19
C ILE A 299 0.95 -21.25 7.99
#